data_8af96db724d6433d8b9fb0a946edeeb2
#
_entry.id   8af96db724d6433d8b9fb0a946edeeb2
#
_cell.length_a   1.000
_cell.length_b   1.000
_cell.length_c   1.000
_cell.angle_alpha   90.00
_cell.angle_beta   90.00
_cell.angle_gamma   90.00
#
_symmetry.space_group_name_H-M   'P 1'
#
loop_
_entity.id
_entity.type
_entity.pdbx_description
1 polymer ?
#
loop_
_entity_poly.entity_id
_entity_poly.type
_entity_poly.pdbx_seq_one_letter_code
_entity_poly.pdbx_strand_id
1 'polypeptide(L)'
;MDREWKQSMDEINIRVGRQIRRCRKAARWTLQQLADAIHKSRATVCKYERGEIAADVSTLGDISGALQVPLSQLVSFPPEESVPQPPLAGTVQQSPFFQARRLYFYFYDGRYHRLKDGVIDIQEETEQPGRFTASFTIYSVSGNGSGGAAYYTGSVLYSDMLIRFTFVNQYNPLEEDLLYIFNPLEMREDTDGLLCGISSADLMPCAFRCLVTLRPQALDERLRQRLLLSPAELKRWAKLNML
;
A
#
# COMPACT_ATOMS: atom_id res chain seq x y z
N MET A 1 -2.81 -35.96 -6.20
CA MET A 1 -3.15 -35.50 -4.84
C MET A 1 -1.91 -35.32 -3.96
N ASP A 2 -0.96 -36.28 -3.92
CA ASP A 2 0.22 -36.16 -3.03
C ASP A 2 1.29 -35.13 -3.47
N ARG A 3 1.44 -34.84 -4.75
CA ARG A 3 2.42 -33.86 -5.23
C ARG A 3 2.01 -32.41 -4.96
N GLU A 4 0.74 -32.08 -5.17
CA GLU A 4 0.22 -30.73 -4.94
C GLU A 4 0.23 -30.36 -3.45
N TRP A 5 -0.13 -31.29 -2.58
CA TRP A 5 -0.07 -31.11 -1.13
C TRP A 5 1.36 -30.87 -0.65
N LYS A 6 2.34 -31.65 -1.14
CA LYS A 6 3.74 -31.50 -0.77
C LYS A 6 4.32 -30.17 -1.23
N GLN A 7 3.99 -29.73 -2.43
CA GLN A 7 4.42 -28.42 -2.96
C GLN A 7 3.82 -27.28 -2.13
N SER A 8 2.55 -27.36 -1.74
CA SER A 8 1.90 -26.37 -0.85
C SER A 8 2.56 -26.31 0.54
N MET A 9 2.97 -27.43 1.11
CA MET A 9 3.67 -27.47 2.41
C MET A 9 5.08 -26.86 2.31
N ASP A 10 5.79 -27.11 1.23
CA ASP A 10 7.13 -26.52 1.01
C ASP A 10 7.03 -24.98 0.86
N GLU A 11 6.00 -24.46 0.20
CA GLU A 11 5.74 -23.03 0.10
C GLU A 11 5.44 -22.39 1.47
N ILE A 12 4.62 -23.05 2.30
CA ILE A 12 4.34 -22.57 3.66
C ILE A 12 5.62 -22.52 4.49
N ASN A 13 6.46 -23.54 4.43
CA ASN A 13 7.72 -23.58 5.16
C ASN A 13 8.67 -22.45 4.75
N ILE A 14 8.75 -22.15 3.45
CA ILE A 14 9.53 -21.03 2.93
C ILE A 14 9.01 -19.69 3.46
N ARG A 15 7.71 -19.52 3.51
CA ARG A 15 7.06 -18.27 4.00
C ARG A 15 7.31 -18.09 5.49
N VAL A 16 7.10 -19.12 6.30
CA VAL A 16 7.43 -19.12 7.74
C VAL A 16 8.90 -18.80 7.95
N GLY A 17 9.77 -19.45 7.22
CA GLY A 17 11.22 -19.22 7.33
C GLY A 17 11.63 -17.79 7.03
N ARG A 18 11.03 -17.17 6.00
CA ARG A 18 11.25 -15.73 5.68
C ARG A 18 10.80 -14.82 6.81
N GLN A 19 9.64 -15.11 7.44
CA GLN A 19 9.15 -14.33 8.58
C GLN A 19 10.07 -14.46 9.80
N ILE A 20 10.49 -15.66 10.14
CA ILE A 20 11.48 -15.89 11.21
C ILE A 20 12.74 -15.03 10.96
N ARG A 21 13.30 -15.11 9.75
CA ARG A 21 14.47 -14.31 9.37
C ARG A 21 14.23 -12.81 9.48
N ARG A 22 13.05 -12.34 9.06
CA ARG A 22 12.65 -10.93 9.13
C ARG A 22 12.59 -10.45 10.59
N CYS A 23 11.89 -11.19 11.45
CA CYS A 23 11.77 -10.86 12.88
C CYS A 23 13.12 -10.89 13.59
N ARG A 24 13.98 -11.90 13.33
CA ARG A 24 15.32 -11.96 13.88
C ARG A 24 16.17 -10.75 13.46
N LYS A 25 16.15 -10.39 12.17
CA LYS A 25 16.89 -9.21 11.69
C LYS A 25 16.36 -7.90 12.29
N ALA A 26 15.04 -7.76 12.45
CA ALA A 26 14.42 -6.61 13.10
C ALA A 26 14.88 -6.48 14.56
N ALA A 27 14.98 -7.60 15.27
CA ALA A 27 15.55 -7.67 16.62
C ALA A 27 17.09 -7.47 16.65
N ARG A 28 17.75 -7.35 15.49
CA ARG A 28 19.22 -7.27 15.32
C ARG A 28 19.97 -8.47 15.86
N TRP A 29 19.34 -9.64 15.85
CA TRP A 29 19.96 -10.88 16.32
C TRP A 29 20.72 -11.60 15.20
N THR A 30 21.83 -12.22 15.56
CA THR A 30 22.56 -13.16 14.70
C THR A 30 21.84 -14.52 14.67
N LEU A 31 22.17 -15.36 13.70
CA LEU A 31 21.69 -16.76 13.67
C LEU A 31 22.09 -17.54 14.91
N GLN A 32 23.30 -17.26 15.45
CA GLN A 32 23.80 -17.94 16.66
C GLN A 32 22.97 -17.54 17.89
N GLN A 33 22.70 -16.26 18.09
CA GLN A 33 21.91 -15.78 19.22
C GLN A 33 20.49 -16.40 19.24
N LEU A 34 19.84 -16.50 18.07
CA LEU A 34 18.55 -17.16 18.00
C LEU A 34 18.66 -18.66 18.27
N ALA A 35 19.69 -19.31 17.73
CA ALA A 35 19.93 -20.74 17.94
C ALA A 35 20.14 -21.06 19.43
N ASP A 36 20.94 -20.28 20.12
CA ASP A 36 21.20 -20.44 21.55
C ASP A 36 19.93 -20.24 22.38
N ALA A 37 19.15 -19.21 22.05
CA ALA A 37 17.90 -18.89 22.77
C ALA A 37 16.83 -19.98 22.65
N ILE A 38 16.76 -20.70 21.52
CA ILE A 38 15.78 -21.79 21.30
C ILE A 38 16.40 -23.19 21.43
N HIS A 39 17.61 -23.29 21.96
CA HIS A 39 18.34 -24.56 22.18
C HIS A 39 18.45 -25.43 20.91
N LYS A 40 18.70 -24.82 19.78
CA LYS A 40 18.95 -25.51 18.50
C LYS A 40 20.34 -25.17 17.94
N SER A 41 20.79 -25.92 16.96
CA SER A 41 22.04 -25.58 16.26
C SER A 41 21.83 -24.40 15.31
N ARG A 42 22.89 -23.61 15.09
CA ARG A 42 22.89 -22.55 14.06
C ARG A 42 22.48 -23.08 12.67
N ALA A 43 22.91 -24.30 12.34
CA ALA A 43 22.58 -24.95 11.08
C ALA A 43 21.09 -25.24 10.99
N THR A 44 20.45 -25.66 12.09
CA THR A 44 19.00 -25.91 12.17
C THR A 44 18.21 -24.62 11.97
N VAL A 45 18.59 -23.53 12.66
CA VAL A 45 17.92 -22.23 12.48
C VAL A 45 18.07 -21.71 11.05
N CYS A 46 19.25 -21.91 10.45
CA CYS A 46 19.46 -21.55 9.05
C CYS A 46 18.53 -22.33 8.10
N LYS A 47 18.29 -23.63 8.36
CA LYS A 47 17.36 -24.45 7.59
C LYS A 47 15.90 -24.02 7.79
N TYR A 48 15.51 -23.62 9.02
CA TYR A 48 14.20 -23.02 9.26
C TYR A 48 14.03 -21.74 8.45
N GLU A 49 14.98 -20.81 8.48
CA GLU A 49 14.91 -19.55 7.74
C GLU A 49 14.86 -19.72 6.22
N ARG A 50 15.38 -20.83 5.69
CA ARG A 50 15.32 -21.16 4.27
C ARG A 50 14.08 -21.95 3.89
N GLY A 51 13.32 -22.44 4.87
CA GLY A 51 12.19 -23.32 4.64
C GLY A 51 12.59 -24.74 4.22
N GLU A 52 13.86 -25.14 4.42
CA GLU A 52 14.36 -26.48 4.10
C GLU A 52 13.80 -27.55 5.04
N ILE A 53 13.44 -27.16 6.24
CA ILE A 53 12.75 -27.99 7.24
C ILE A 53 11.63 -27.19 7.90
N ALA A 54 10.54 -27.85 8.22
CA ALA A 54 9.44 -27.25 8.97
C ALA A 54 9.82 -27.00 10.43
N ALA A 55 9.53 -25.80 10.95
CA ALA A 55 9.52 -25.57 12.39
C ALA A 55 8.16 -26.03 12.94
N ASP A 56 8.19 -26.94 13.90
CA ASP A 56 6.97 -27.37 14.59
C ASP A 56 6.38 -26.25 15.47
N VAL A 57 5.15 -26.41 15.92
CA VAL A 57 4.44 -25.39 16.71
C VAL A 57 5.19 -25.04 18.01
N SER A 58 5.82 -26.00 18.64
CA SER A 58 6.61 -25.78 19.86
C SER A 58 7.83 -24.90 19.54
N THR A 59 8.58 -25.24 18.50
CA THR A 59 9.72 -24.45 18.03
C THR A 59 9.32 -23.03 17.62
N LEU A 60 8.16 -22.87 16.96
CA LEU A 60 7.61 -21.54 16.64
C LEU A 60 7.26 -20.75 17.89
N GLY A 61 6.75 -21.42 18.93
CA GLY A 61 6.51 -20.84 20.24
C GLY A 61 7.80 -20.35 20.90
N ASP A 62 8.86 -21.16 20.87
CA ASP A 62 10.17 -20.79 21.41
C ASP A 62 10.77 -19.58 20.66
N ILE A 63 10.66 -19.57 19.32
CA ILE A 63 11.11 -18.44 18.48
C ILE A 63 10.30 -17.17 18.81
N SER A 64 8.98 -17.29 18.94
CA SER A 64 8.08 -16.21 19.31
C SER A 64 8.47 -15.59 20.65
N GLY A 65 8.69 -16.42 21.64
CA GLY A 65 9.13 -15.99 22.98
C GLY A 65 10.52 -15.34 22.97
N ALA A 66 11.48 -15.96 22.27
CA ALA A 66 12.85 -15.45 22.18
C ALA A 66 12.93 -14.09 21.48
N LEU A 67 12.18 -13.91 20.39
CA LEU A 67 12.14 -12.65 19.62
C LEU A 67 11.15 -11.62 20.15
N GLN A 68 10.35 -11.98 21.19
CA GLN A 68 9.31 -11.15 21.76
C GLN A 68 8.27 -10.65 20.73
N VAL A 69 7.91 -11.52 19.79
CA VAL A 69 6.89 -11.26 18.78
C VAL A 69 5.73 -12.23 18.97
N PRO A 70 4.48 -11.85 18.70
CA PRO A 70 3.37 -12.79 18.78
C PRO A 70 3.54 -13.92 17.77
N LEU A 71 3.14 -15.15 18.14
CA LEU A 71 3.21 -16.32 17.25
C LEU A 71 2.47 -16.07 15.92
N SER A 72 1.37 -15.32 15.96
CA SER A 72 0.64 -14.90 14.77
C SER A 72 1.54 -14.16 13.78
N GLN A 73 2.50 -13.36 14.22
CA GLN A 73 3.41 -12.63 13.33
C GLN A 73 4.37 -13.57 12.57
N LEU A 74 4.65 -14.76 13.10
CA LEU A 74 5.48 -15.76 12.44
C LEU A 74 4.70 -16.58 11.42
N VAL A 75 3.39 -16.78 11.65
CA VAL A 75 2.52 -17.66 10.84
C VAL A 75 1.40 -16.90 10.11
N SER A 76 1.11 -15.65 10.46
CA SER A 76 0.30 -14.79 9.62
C SER A 76 1.16 -14.40 8.43
N PHE A 77 0.94 -15.12 7.39
CA PHE A 77 1.20 -14.58 6.10
C PHE A 77 0.09 -13.56 5.87
N PRO A 78 0.36 -12.25 5.73
CA PRO A 78 -0.61 -11.45 5.03
C PRO A 78 -0.95 -12.30 3.81
N PRO A 79 -2.24 -12.51 3.44
CA PRO A 79 -2.50 -13.12 2.18
C PRO A 79 -1.45 -12.48 1.28
N GLU A 80 -0.60 -13.31 0.60
CA GLU A 80 0.04 -12.71 -0.54
C GLU A 80 -1.10 -11.91 -1.08
N GLU A 81 -0.99 -10.59 -1.08
CA GLU A 81 -1.80 -9.80 -1.97
C GLU A 81 -1.36 -10.17 -3.39
N SER A 82 -1.36 -11.45 -3.60
CA SER A 82 -1.80 -12.09 -4.77
C SER A 82 -3.34 -12.08 -4.70
N VAL A 83 -3.92 -10.89 -4.67
CA VAL A 83 -4.85 -10.66 -5.76
C VAL A 83 -3.99 -11.02 -6.95
N PRO A 84 -4.20 -12.20 -7.60
CA PRO A 84 -3.48 -12.50 -8.81
C PRO A 84 -3.71 -11.23 -9.61
N GLN A 85 -2.64 -10.44 -9.85
CA GLN A 85 -2.82 -9.36 -10.80
C GLN A 85 -3.27 -10.13 -12.03
N PRO A 86 -4.52 -10.01 -12.45
CA PRO A 86 -4.96 -10.69 -13.66
C PRO A 86 -3.90 -10.31 -14.68
N PRO A 87 -3.35 -11.26 -15.46
CA PRO A 87 -2.25 -10.98 -16.36
C PRO A 87 -2.64 -9.70 -17.05
N LEU A 88 -1.86 -8.62 -16.80
CA LEU A 88 -2.20 -7.27 -17.25
C LEU A 88 -2.45 -7.39 -18.73
N ALA A 89 -3.69 -7.20 -19.16
CA ALA A 89 -4.01 -7.24 -20.57
C ALA A 89 -3.05 -6.27 -21.27
N GLY A 90 -2.53 -6.61 -22.43
CA GLY A 90 -1.54 -5.78 -23.13
C GLY A 90 -2.00 -4.32 -23.31
N THR A 91 -3.31 -4.06 -23.26
CA THR A 91 -3.94 -2.73 -23.24
C THR A 91 -3.60 -1.92 -21.98
N VAL A 92 -3.50 -2.54 -20.79
CA VAL A 92 -3.13 -1.85 -19.53
C VAL A 92 -1.71 -1.31 -19.61
N GLN A 93 -0.78 -2.09 -20.15
CA GLN A 93 0.61 -1.70 -20.33
C GLN A 93 0.78 -0.51 -21.27
N GLN A 94 -0.19 -0.24 -22.14
CA GLN A 94 -0.20 0.90 -23.05
C GLN A 94 -0.74 2.17 -22.41
N SER A 95 -1.40 2.07 -21.26
CA SER A 95 -1.91 3.24 -20.54
C SER A 95 -0.75 4.16 -20.13
N PRO A 96 -0.85 5.48 -20.39
CA PRO A 96 0.16 6.43 -19.98
C PRO A 96 0.31 6.49 -18.45
N PHE A 97 -0.74 6.17 -17.68
CA PHE A 97 -0.71 6.12 -16.22
C PHE A 97 0.01 4.86 -15.70
N PHE A 98 0.01 3.76 -16.43
CA PHE A 98 0.82 2.59 -16.11
C PHE A 98 2.32 2.85 -16.33
N GLN A 99 2.66 3.58 -17.39
CA GLN A 99 4.05 3.88 -17.74
C GLN A 99 4.66 4.99 -16.85
N ALA A 100 3.81 5.84 -16.29
CA ALA A 100 4.26 6.94 -15.44
C ALA A 100 4.89 6.43 -14.14
N ARG A 101 5.99 7.04 -13.75
CA ARG A 101 6.65 6.82 -12.45
C ARG A 101 6.39 7.94 -11.47
N ARG A 102 5.80 9.04 -11.93
CA ARG A 102 5.35 10.17 -11.12
C ARG A 102 4.01 10.67 -11.60
N LEU A 103 3.09 10.85 -10.64
CA LEU A 103 1.76 11.40 -10.86
C LEU A 103 1.58 12.63 -9.96
N TYR A 104 0.80 13.59 -10.44
CA TYR A 104 0.44 14.81 -9.70
C TYR A 104 -1.02 14.70 -9.28
N PHE A 105 -1.27 14.94 -8.00
CA PHE A 105 -2.55 14.72 -7.35
C PHE A 105 -3.14 16.03 -6.85
N TYR A 106 -4.45 16.22 -7.03
CA TYR A 106 -5.16 17.43 -6.64
C TYR A 106 -6.53 17.10 -6.06
N PHE A 107 -6.89 17.78 -4.98
CA PHE A 107 -8.24 17.74 -4.43
C PHE A 107 -8.62 19.06 -3.78
N TYR A 108 -9.92 19.28 -3.59
CA TYR A 108 -10.41 20.43 -2.85
C TYR A 108 -10.84 19.98 -1.45
N ASP A 109 -10.20 20.52 -0.43
CA ASP A 109 -10.55 20.28 0.96
C ASP A 109 -11.54 21.35 1.42
N GLY A 110 -12.82 21.00 1.46
CA GLY A 110 -13.90 21.90 1.85
C GLY A 110 -13.84 22.36 3.31
N ARG A 111 -13.16 21.61 4.18
CA ARG A 111 -12.99 21.99 5.59
C ARG A 111 -12.11 23.23 5.75
N TYR A 112 -11.11 23.35 4.90
CA TYR A 112 -10.16 24.47 4.89
C TYR A 112 -10.38 25.43 3.72
N HIS A 113 -11.40 25.19 2.87
CA HIS A 113 -11.70 25.96 1.67
C HIS A 113 -10.48 26.15 0.74
N ARG A 114 -9.69 25.09 0.55
CA ARG A 114 -8.43 25.15 -0.19
C ARG A 114 -8.27 24.03 -1.19
N LEU A 115 -7.64 24.34 -2.31
CA LEU A 115 -7.01 23.35 -3.16
C LEU A 115 -5.76 22.81 -2.44
N LYS A 116 -5.61 21.51 -2.48
CA LYS A 116 -4.42 20.80 -2.05
C LYS A 116 -3.86 20.01 -3.20
N ASP A 117 -2.54 19.93 -3.23
CA ASP A 117 -1.80 19.17 -4.21
C ASP A 117 -0.89 18.14 -3.54
N GLY A 118 -0.43 17.20 -4.34
CA GLY A 118 0.48 16.16 -3.90
C GLY A 118 1.18 15.50 -5.07
N VAL A 119 2.13 14.67 -4.74
CA VAL A 119 2.91 13.89 -5.71
C VAL A 119 2.90 12.43 -5.29
N ILE A 120 2.66 11.56 -6.25
CA ILE A 120 2.74 10.10 -6.10
C ILE A 120 3.93 9.64 -6.93
N ASP A 121 4.95 9.07 -6.28
CA ASP A 121 6.07 8.42 -6.94
C ASP A 121 5.89 6.89 -6.89
N ILE A 122 6.00 6.23 -8.04
CA ILE A 122 5.75 4.81 -8.22
C ILE A 122 7.07 4.10 -8.55
N GLN A 123 7.33 2.99 -7.88
CA GLN A 123 8.51 2.16 -8.09
C GLN A 123 8.10 0.70 -8.29
N GLU A 124 8.74 0.04 -9.22
CA GLU A 124 8.61 -1.41 -9.37
C GLU A 124 9.58 -2.11 -8.42
N GLU A 125 9.12 -3.15 -7.73
CA GLU A 125 9.95 -3.90 -6.81
C GLU A 125 10.99 -4.74 -7.57
N THR A 126 12.26 -4.53 -7.27
CA THR A 126 13.36 -5.25 -7.93
C THR A 126 13.33 -6.77 -7.67
N GLU A 127 12.84 -7.18 -6.49
CA GLU A 127 12.77 -8.59 -6.10
C GLU A 127 11.51 -9.31 -6.60
N GLN A 128 10.49 -8.56 -7.02
CA GLN A 128 9.20 -9.07 -7.49
C GLN A 128 8.72 -8.26 -8.70
N PRO A 129 9.16 -8.60 -9.92
CA PRO A 129 8.71 -7.92 -11.14
C PRO A 129 7.20 -7.96 -11.28
N GLY A 130 6.61 -6.83 -11.67
CA GLY A 130 5.16 -6.65 -11.77
C GLY A 130 4.47 -6.23 -10.46
N ARG A 131 5.21 -6.12 -9.36
CA ARG A 131 4.73 -5.53 -8.12
C ARG A 131 5.22 -4.09 -8.01
N PHE A 132 4.30 -3.19 -7.67
CA PHE A 132 4.58 -1.77 -7.60
C PHE A 132 4.30 -1.24 -6.19
N THR A 133 5.23 -0.43 -5.69
CA THR A 133 5.07 0.37 -4.48
C THR A 133 4.92 1.84 -4.86
N ALA A 134 4.31 2.62 -3.98
CA ALA A 134 4.19 4.05 -4.17
C ALA A 134 4.48 4.81 -2.89
N SER A 135 5.07 5.98 -3.02
CA SER A 135 5.10 7.01 -2.00
C SER A 135 4.18 8.16 -2.40
N PHE A 136 3.46 8.70 -1.44
CA PHE A 136 2.52 9.79 -1.66
C PHE A 136 2.84 10.93 -0.69
N THR A 137 3.06 12.12 -1.24
CA THR A 137 3.30 13.34 -0.48
C THR A 137 2.15 14.30 -0.74
N ILE A 138 1.42 14.68 0.29
CA ILE A 138 0.39 15.73 0.21
C ILE A 138 0.97 17.01 0.81
N TYR A 139 0.96 18.10 0.04
CA TYR A 139 1.41 19.39 0.51
C TYR A 139 0.27 20.14 1.20
N SER A 140 0.52 20.62 2.41
CA SER A 140 -0.40 21.47 3.14
C SER A 140 0.29 22.79 3.50
N VAL A 141 -0.36 23.90 3.14
CA VAL A 141 0.05 25.21 3.63
C VAL A 141 -0.76 25.51 4.88
N SER A 142 -0.11 25.62 6.02
CA SER A 142 -0.75 26.04 7.28
C SER A 142 -1.26 27.46 7.17
N GLY A 143 -2.29 27.81 7.96
CA GLY A 143 -2.88 29.16 7.96
C GLY A 143 -1.92 30.30 8.32
N ASN A 144 -0.81 29.98 8.96
CA ASN A 144 0.28 30.89 9.32
C ASN A 144 1.43 30.93 8.27
N GLY A 145 1.23 30.32 7.09
CA GLY A 145 2.22 30.32 6.00
C GLY A 145 3.33 29.29 6.15
N SER A 146 3.37 28.50 7.23
CA SER A 146 4.29 27.36 7.33
C SER A 146 3.77 26.21 6.47
N GLY A 147 4.58 25.78 5.49
CA GLY A 147 4.30 24.59 4.69
C GLY A 147 4.57 23.34 5.50
N GLY A 148 3.62 22.42 5.52
CA GLY A 148 3.79 21.05 6.01
C GLY A 148 3.58 20.06 4.89
N ALA A 149 4.05 18.84 5.07
CA ALA A 149 3.74 17.74 4.16
C ALA A 149 3.37 16.50 4.96
N ALA A 150 2.37 15.78 4.48
CA ALA A 150 2.05 14.44 4.97
C ALA A 150 2.66 13.42 4.01
N TYR A 151 3.31 12.41 4.57
CA TYR A 151 4.03 11.38 3.82
C TYR A 151 3.40 10.03 4.04
N TYR A 152 3.09 9.37 2.95
CA TYR A 152 2.50 8.04 2.93
C TYR A 152 3.33 7.09 2.10
N THR A 153 3.31 5.82 2.43
CA THR A 153 3.86 4.75 1.59
C THR A 153 2.83 3.65 1.43
N GLY A 154 2.93 2.93 0.33
CA GLY A 154 1.96 1.88 0.08
C GLY A 154 2.18 1.11 -1.21
N SER A 155 1.13 0.48 -1.70
CA SER A 155 1.16 -0.37 -2.88
C SER A 155 0.23 0.14 -3.98
N VAL A 156 0.51 -0.28 -5.21
CA VAL A 156 -0.29 0.03 -6.40
C VAL A 156 -0.77 -1.27 -7.03
N LEU A 157 -2.05 -1.33 -7.34
CA LEU A 157 -2.64 -2.40 -8.12
C LEU A 157 -3.25 -1.82 -9.40
N TYR A 158 -2.81 -2.33 -10.53
CA TYR A 158 -3.32 -1.95 -11.84
C TYR A 158 -4.38 -2.94 -12.32
N SER A 159 -5.47 -2.42 -12.89
CA SER A 159 -6.45 -3.19 -13.65
C SER A 159 -6.84 -2.47 -14.93
N ASP A 160 -7.62 -3.11 -15.79
CA ASP A 160 -8.03 -2.55 -17.08
C ASP A 160 -8.76 -1.21 -16.93
N MET A 161 -9.57 -1.06 -15.89
CA MET A 161 -10.42 0.12 -15.70
C MET A 161 -9.96 1.04 -14.57
N LEU A 162 -9.27 0.50 -13.57
CA LEU A 162 -8.93 1.21 -12.35
C LEU A 162 -7.49 0.97 -11.95
N ILE A 163 -6.88 2.00 -11.37
CA ILE A 163 -5.63 1.89 -10.63
C ILE A 163 -5.97 2.16 -9.17
N ARG A 164 -5.63 1.23 -8.30
CA ARG A 164 -5.85 1.33 -6.85
C ARG A 164 -4.53 1.53 -6.14
N PHE A 165 -4.49 2.52 -5.28
CA PHE A 165 -3.41 2.73 -4.33
C PHE A 165 -3.92 2.49 -2.93
N THR A 166 -3.12 1.84 -2.10
CA THR A 166 -3.32 1.75 -0.65
C THR A 166 -2.14 2.46 0.01
N PHE A 167 -2.42 3.41 0.88
CA PHE A 167 -1.41 4.23 1.53
C PHE A 167 -1.53 4.18 3.03
N VAL A 168 -0.40 4.19 3.73
CA VAL A 168 -0.31 4.30 5.19
C VAL A 168 0.53 5.52 5.52
N ASN A 169 0.03 6.36 6.41
CA ASN A 169 0.76 7.55 6.86
C ASN A 169 2.00 7.15 7.66
N GLN A 170 3.15 7.75 7.33
CA GLN A 170 4.43 7.43 7.95
C GLN A 170 4.54 7.88 9.42
N TYR A 171 3.76 8.88 9.81
CA TYR A 171 3.76 9.43 11.18
C TYR A 171 2.61 8.88 12.03
N ASN A 172 1.53 8.45 11.39
CA ASN A 172 0.37 7.87 12.06
C ASN A 172 -0.09 6.60 11.32
N PRO A 173 0.40 5.42 11.68
CA PRO A 173 0.06 4.17 10.99
C PRO A 173 -1.42 3.76 11.05
N LEU A 174 -2.24 4.42 11.88
CA LEU A 174 -3.69 4.22 11.92
C LEU A 174 -4.43 4.97 10.81
N GLU A 175 -3.76 5.90 10.15
CA GLU A 175 -4.28 6.64 9.02
C GLU A 175 -3.94 5.89 7.73
N GLU A 176 -4.93 5.19 7.22
CA GLU A 176 -4.88 4.46 5.95
C GLU A 176 -5.78 5.15 4.94
N ASP A 177 -5.24 5.40 3.76
CA ASP A 177 -5.95 6.01 2.65
C ASP A 177 -6.03 5.06 1.45
N LEU A 178 -7.20 5.00 0.84
CA LEU A 178 -7.44 4.33 -0.44
C LEU A 178 -7.63 5.39 -1.53
N LEU A 179 -6.84 5.29 -2.59
CA LEU A 179 -7.02 6.10 -3.77
C LEU A 179 -7.39 5.20 -4.95
N TYR A 180 -8.53 5.49 -5.57
CA TYR A 180 -8.96 4.89 -6.83
C TYR A 180 -8.92 5.94 -7.92
N ILE A 181 -8.26 5.65 -9.02
CA ILE A 181 -8.30 6.47 -10.22
C ILE A 181 -8.75 5.61 -11.41
N PHE A 182 -9.42 6.21 -12.36
CA PHE A 182 -9.70 5.52 -13.61
C PHE A 182 -8.39 5.32 -14.37
N ASN A 183 -8.28 4.18 -15.05
CA ASN A 183 -7.15 3.89 -15.93
C ASN A 183 -7.56 4.22 -17.38
N PRO A 184 -7.25 5.42 -17.90
CA PRO A 184 -7.64 5.77 -19.25
C PRO A 184 -6.85 4.93 -20.23
N LEU A 185 -7.54 4.18 -21.05
CA LEU A 185 -6.93 3.43 -22.17
C LEU A 185 -6.61 4.32 -23.38
N GLU A 186 -7.16 5.54 -23.38
CA GLU A 186 -6.86 6.56 -24.36
C GLU A 186 -5.66 7.41 -23.91
N MET A 187 -5.03 8.12 -24.86
CA MET A 187 -3.93 9.04 -24.58
C MET A 187 -4.41 10.32 -23.89
N ARG A 188 -4.83 10.20 -22.64
CA ARG A 188 -5.22 11.32 -21.78
C ARG A 188 -4.11 11.62 -20.78
N GLU A 189 -3.93 12.89 -20.47
CA GLU A 189 -2.94 13.36 -19.49
C GLU A 189 -3.52 13.55 -18.08
N ASP A 190 -4.84 13.35 -17.92
CA ASP A 190 -5.55 13.48 -16.66
C ASP A 190 -6.59 12.39 -16.45
N THR A 191 -6.89 12.10 -15.20
CA THR A 191 -7.96 11.18 -14.81
C THR A 191 -8.57 11.59 -13.49
N ASP A 192 -9.88 11.36 -13.35
CA ASP A 192 -10.59 11.59 -12.11
C ASP A 192 -10.43 10.39 -11.17
N GLY A 193 -10.57 10.63 -9.87
CA GLY A 193 -10.45 9.60 -8.86
C GLY A 193 -11.19 9.93 -7.58
N LEU A 194 -11.07 9.01 -6.64
CA LEU A 194 -11.62 9.09 -5.30
C LEU A 194 -10.55 8.74 -4.29
N LEU A 195 -10.21 9.69 -3.42
CA LEU A 195 -9.41 9.45 -2.22
C LEU A 195 -10.37 9.27 -1.05
N CYS A 196 -10.25 8.17 -0.30
CA CYS A 196 -11.06 7.93 0.88
C CYS A 196 -10.20 7.33 2.01
N GLY A 197 -10.55 7.71 3.24
CA GLY A 197 -9.83 7.29 4.44
C GLY A 197 -10.39 7.92 5.70
N ILE A 198 -9.59 7.91 6.74
CA ILE A 198 -9.87 8.60 8.00
C ILE A 198 -8.96 9.83 8.08
N SER A 199 -9.55 11.00 8.19
CA SER A 199 -8.78 12.23 8.37
C SER A 199 -8.06 12.24 9.71
N SER A 200 -6.74 12.43 9.70
CA SER A 200 -5.94 12.54 10.92
C SER A 200 -6.25 13.81 11.74
N ALA A 201 -6.80 14.83 11.10
CA ALA A 201 -7.08 16.11 11.76
C ALA A 201 -8.29 16.07 12.71
N ASP A 202 -9.33 15.31 12.38
CA ASP A 202 -10.60 15.27 13.08
C ASP A 202 -11.16 13.85 13.29
N LEU A 203 -10.41 12.83 12.88
CA LEU A 203 -10.76 11.41 12.95
C LEU A 203 -12.10 11.06 12.28
N MET A 204 -12.49 11.86 11.28
CA MET A 204 -13.75 11.65 10.54
C MET A 204 -13.49 10.86 9.26
N PRO A 205 -14.38 9.93 8.91
CA PRO A 205 -14.37 9.34 7.58
C PRO A 205 -14.51 10.43 6.52
N CYS A 206 -13.68 10.38 5.50
CA CYS A 206 -13.70 11.35 4.43
C CYS A 206 -13.52 10.68 3.07
N ALA A 207 -14.16 11.29 2.06
CA ALA A 207 -14.00 10.93 0.67
C ALA A 207 -13.90 12.20 -0.18
N PHE A 208 -12.84 12.31 -0.96
CA PHE A 208 -12.57 13.48 -1.79
C PHE A 208 -12.55 13.08 -3.25
N ARG A 209 -13.33 13.81 -4.08
CA ARG A 209 -13.08 13.82 -5.51
C ARG A 209 -11.67 14.35 -5.74
N CYS A 210 -10.90 13.68 -6.55
CA CYS A 210 -9.55 14.10 -6.90
C CYS A 210 -9.32 14.06 -8.41
N LEU A 211 -8.31 14.78 -8.83
CA LEU A 211 -7.76 14.77 -10.17
C LEU A 211 -6.32 14.28 -10.09
N VAL A 212 -5.96 13.34 -10.94
CA VAL A 212 -4.58 12.88 -11.08
C VAL A 212 -4.11 13.14 -12.50
N THR A 213 -2.91 13.70 -12.62
CA THR A 213 -2.37 14.15 -13.91
C THR A 213 -0.93 13.66 -14.10
N LEU A 214 -0.53 13.54 -15.36
CA LEU A 214 0.84 13.20 -15.74
C LEU A 214 1.80 14.39 -15.69
N ARG A 215 1.24 15.61 -15.68
CA ARG A 215 2.01 16.86 -15.61
C ARG A 215 1.44 17.79 -14.53
N PRO A 216 2.27 18.61 -13.90
CA PRO A 216 1.79 19.54 -12.89
C PRO A 216 0.76 20.53 -13.48
N GLN A 217 -0.26 20.85 -12.66
CA GLN A 217 -1.31 21.82 -12.97
C GLN A 217 -1.20 23.04 -12.07
N ALA A 218 -1.64 24.18 -12.57
CA ALA A 218 -1.76 25.37 -11.73
C ALA A 218 -2.93 25.21 -10.72
N LEU A 219 -2.70 25.66 -9.49
CA LEU A 219 -3.73 25.68 -8.43
C LEU A 219 -4.62 26.93 -8.62
N ASP A 220 -5.46 26.92 -9.64
CA ASP A 220 -6.30 28.03 -10.05
C ASP A 220 -7.80 27.75 -9.83
N GLU A 221 -8.63 28.76 -10.13
CA GLU A 221 -10.07 28.65 -10.00
C GLU A 221 -10.68 27.63 -10.97
N ARG A 222 -10.08 27.37 -12.12
CA ARG A 222 -10.54 26.36 -13.07
C ARG A 222 -10.40 24.96 -12.48
N LEU A 223 -9.26 24.67 -11.87
CA LEU A 223 -9.00 23.40 -11.17
C LEU A 223 -9.96 23.26 -9.99
N ARG A 224 -10.16 24.32 -9.21
CA ARG A 224 -11.12 24.34 -8.10
C ARG A 224 -12.53 24.00 -8.56
N GLN A 225 -13.04 24.62 -9.60
CA GLN A 225 -14.38 24.36 -10.15
C GLN A 225 -14.53 22.91 -10.63
N ARG A 226 -13.49 22.31 -11.19
CA ARG A 226 -13.51 20.92 -11.62
C ARG A 226 -13.63 19.95 -10.44
N LEU A 227 -13.05 20.28 -9.31
CA LEU A 227 -13.00 19.43 -8.11
C LEU A 227 -14.20 19.64 -7.18
N LEU A 228 -14.90 20.75 -7.29
CA LEU A 228 -16.11 21.01 -6.52
C LEU A 228 -17.25 20.09 -6.97
N LEU A 229 -18.05 19.65 -5.99
CA LEU A 229 -19.28 18.92 -6.23
C LEU A 229 -20.39 19.93 -6.59
N SER A 230 -21.05 19.73 -7.70
CA SER A 230 -22.19 20.56 -8.08
C SER A 230 -23.41 20.31 -7.17
N PRO A 231 -24.30 21.29 -6.99
CA PRO A 231 -25.52 21.08 -6.22
C PRO A 231 -26.41 19.94 -6.76
N ALA A 232 -26.36 19.68 -8.06
CA ALA A 232 -27.09 18.59 -8.69
C ALA A 232 -26.53 17.23 -8.30
N GLU A 233 -25.19 17.10 -8.28
CA GLU A 233 -24.51 15.87 -7.83
C GLU A 233 -24.78 15.61 -6.36
N LEU A 234 -24.67 16.61 -5.50
CA LEU A 234 -24.98 16.51 -4.06
C LEU A 234 -26.41 16.04 -3.83
N LYS A 235 -27.37 16.63 -4.54
CA LYS A 235 -28.79 16.22 -4.47
C LYS A 235 -29.01 14.79 -4.95
N ARG A 236 -28.31 14.37 -6.00
CA ARG A 236 -28.35 12.99 -6.51
C ARG A 236 -27.78 12.00 -5.50
N TRP A 237 -26.63 12.30 -4.90
CA TRP A 237 -25.99 11.41 -3.93
C TRP A 237 -26.78 11.29 -2.63
N ALA A 238 -27.33 12.41 -2.14
CA ALA A 238 -28.23 12.38 -0.99
C ALA A 238 -29.47 11.51 -1.26
N LYS A 239 -30.07 11.58 -2.47
CA LYS A 239 -31.19 10.72 -2.87
C LYS A 239 -30.83 9.24 -2.91
N LEU A 240 -29.60 8.91 -3.28
CA LEU A 240 -29.09 7.54 -3.34
C LEU A 240 -28.51 7.05 -2.01
N ASN A 241 -28.53 7.90 -0.97
CA ASN A 241 -27.86 7.66 0.31
C ASN A 241 -26.38 7.31 0.14
N MET A 242 -25.69 8.00 -0.79
CA MET A 242 -24.26 7.87 -1.05
C MET A 242 -23.53 9.09 -0.46
N LEU A 243 -22.39 8.83 0.17
CA LEU A 243 -21.46 9.84 0.69
C LEU A 243 -20.33 10.08 -0.32
#